data_f5c3244484f097cc80bd05613d4ecf88
#
_entry.id   f5c3244484f097cc80bd05613d4ecf88
#
_cell.length_a   1.000
_cell.length_b   1.000
_cell.length_c   1.000
_cell.angle_alpha   90.00
_cell.angle_beta   90.00
_cell.angle_gamma   90.00
#
_symmetry.space_group_name_H-M   'P 1'
#
loop_
_entity.id
_entity.type
_entity.pdbx_description
1 polymer ?
#
loop_
_entity_poly.entity_id
_entity_poly.type
_entity_poly.pdbx_seq_one_letter_code
_entity_poly.pdbx_strand_id
1 'polypeptide(L)'
;MRAARSAASEVNNYLDGRAQSHPTLNRAFTQQDIDAAIDAAAARHHVDPSLVRSVVKVESNFNPNAVSRKGAMGLMQLMPSTARSLNVANPFDPAQNVDAGVRHLRKLLDSYGGNVRLSLAAYNAGAGAVARSAGVPHFRETQDYVRKITNLYNGGSEPGPHIFGSPGHEPVHMERDARGVLYISNTE
;
A
#
# COMPACT_ATOMS: atom_id res chain seq x y z
N MET A 1 -5.47 -9.58 -26.44
CA MET A 1 -6.39 -10.63 -25.99
C MET A 1 -5.73 -11.81 -25.26
N ARG A 2 -4.54 -12.29 -25.66
CA ARG A 2 -3.86 -13.42 -24.94
C ARG A 2 -3.52 -13.13 -23.47
N ALA A 3 -3.00 -11.94 -23.15
CA ALA A 3 -2.61 -11.59 -21.78
C ALA A 3 -3.79 -11.55 -20.78
N ALA A 4 -4.96 -11.04 -21.22
CA ALA A 4 -6.15 -11.00 -20.37
C ALA A 4 -6.73 -12.40 -20.07
N ARG A 5 -6.64 -13.33 -21.05
CA ARG A 5 -7.04 -14.73 -20.83
C ARG A 5 -6.09 -15.45 -19.89
N SER A 6 -4.77 -15.16 -19.97
CA SER A 6 -3.77 -15.74 -19.06
C SER A 6 -4.02 -15.26 -17.62
N ALA A 7 -4.27 -13.95 -17.41
CA ALA A 7 -4.55 -13.40 -16.09
C ALA A 7 -5.85 -13.97 -15.48
N ALA A 8 -6.92 -14.08 -16.25
CA ALA A 8 -8.16 -14.70 -15.80
C ALA A 8 -7.96 -16.19 -15.41
N SER A 9 -7.15 -16.93 -16.19
CA SER A 9 -6.81 -18.32 -15.87
C SER A 9 -6.00 -18.43 -14.58
N GLU A 10 -5.03 -17.52 -14.34
CA GLU A 10 -4.26 -17.51 -13.10
C GLU A 10 -5.13 -17.21 -11.87
N VAL A 11 -6.07 -16.26 -11.99
CA VAL A 11 -7.03 -15.95 -10.94
C VAL A 11 -7.94 -17.14 -10.66
N ASN A 12 -8.50 -17.77 -11.70
CA ASN A 12 -9.35 -18.96 -11.54
C ASN A 12 -8.58 -20.13 -10.92
N ASN A 13 -7.38 -20.43 -11.41
CA ASN A 13 -6.53 -21.47 -10.82
C ASN A 13 -6.15 -21.19 -9.35
N TYR A 14 -6.02 -19.90 -8.99
CA TYR A 14 -5.79 -19.50 -7.61
C TYR A 14 -7.02 -19.77 -6.74
N LEU A 15 -8.21 -19.44 -7.23
CA LEU A 15 -9.47 -19.62 -6.52
C LEU A 15 -9.87 -21.11 -6.45
N ASP A 16 -9.76 -21.86 -7.54
CA ASP A 16 -10.14 -23.29 -7.62
C ASP A 16 -9.29 -24.15 -6.69
N GLY A 17 -7.99 -23.85 -6.58
CA GLY A 17 -7.09 -24.56 -5.65
C GLY A 17 -7.41 -24.35 -4.17
N ARG A 18 -8.27 -23.40 -3.82
CA ARG A 18 -8.62 -23.03 -2.44
C ARG A 18 -10.11 -23.06 -2.13
N ALA A 19 -10.96 -23.25 -3.11
CA ALA A 19 -12.43 -23.26 -2.96
C ALA A 19 -12.96 -24.37 -2.01
N GLN A 20 -12.13 -25.34 -1.66
CA GLN A 20 -12.55 -26.44 -0.78
C GLN A 20 -12.50 -26.13 0.72
N SER A 21 -12.08 -24.93 1.13
CA SER A 21 -11.76 -24.66 2.55
C SER A 21 -12.59 -23.58 3.25
N HIS A 22 -13.44 -22.79 2.56
CA HIS A 22 -14.10 -21.65 3.22
C HIS A 22 -15.55 -21.41 2.77
N PRO A 23 -16.53 -21.57 3.68
CA PRO A 23 -17.96 -21.31 3.42
C PRO A 23 -18.36 -19.84 3.36
N THR A 24 -17.43 -18.89 3.43
CA THR A 24 -17.71 -17.44 3.59
C THR A 24 -17.79 -16.65 2.29
N LEU A 25 -17.85 -17.32 1.12
CA LEU A 25 -17.85 -16.63 -0.20
C LEU A 25 -19.13 -15.83 -0.54
N ASN A 26 -20.13 -15.79 0.35
CA ASN A 26 -21.43 -15.20 0.01
C ASN A 26 -21.85 -14.00 0.89
N ARG A 27 -20.95 -13.44 1.72
CA ARG A 27 -21.24 -12.22 2.48
C ARG A 27 -20.75 -10.99 1.72
N ALA A 28 -21.64 -10.05 1.44
CA ALA A 28 -21.25 -8.72 1.00
C ALA A 28 -20.53 -8.00 2.15
N PHE A 29 -19.27 -7.62 1.93
CA PHE A 29 -18.51 -6.83 2.89
C PHE A 29 -19.01 -5.39 2.91
N THR A 30 -19.18 -4.83 4.10
CA THR A 30 -19.57 -3.44 4.31
C THR A 30 -18.34 -2.52 4.30
N GLN A 31 -18.58 -1.20 4.16
CA GLN A 31 -17.50 -0.21 4.33
C GLN A 31 -16.85 -0.32 5.72
N GLN A 32 -17.65 -0.62 6.74
CA GLN A 32 -17.15 -0.80 8.11
C GLN A 32 -16.20 -2.00 8.24
N ASP A 33 -16.47 -3.12 7.54
CA ASP A 33 -15.56 -4.28 7.51
C ASP A 33 -14.22 -3.89 6.86
N ILE A 34 -14.25 -3.07 5.81
CA ILE A 34 -13.04 -2.58 5.12
C ILE A 34 -12.24 -1.63 6.02
N ASP A 35 -12.90 -0.68 6.66
CA ASP A 35 -12.26 0.26 7.57
C ASP A 35 -11.62 -0.45 8.76
N ALA A 36 -12.31 -1.41 9.36
CA ALA A 36 -11.78 -2.23 10.43
C ALA A 36 -10.55 -3.06 9.99
N ALA A 37 -10.57 -3.62 8.76
CA ALA A 37 -9.44 -4.34 8.20
C ALA A 37 -8.21 -3.43 8.02
N ILE A 38 -8.42 -2.20 7.54
CA ILE A 38 -7.36 -1.20 7.36
C ILE A 38 -6.74 -0.83 8.70
N ASP A 39 -7.55 -0.46 9.68
CA ASP A 39 -7.07 -0.01 10.99
C ASP A 39 -6.34 -1.14 11.74
N ALA A 40 -6.87 -2.37 11.69
CA ALA A 40 -6.23 -3.53 12.29
C ALA A 40 -4.87 -3.88 11.64
N ALA A 41 -4.78 -3.85 10.31
CA ALA A 41 -3.54 -4.12 9.59
C ALA A 41 -2.51 -3.01 9.79
N ALA A 42 -2.93 -1.74 9.73
CA ALA A 42 -2.09 -0.58 9.98
C ALA A 42 -1.44 -0.64 11.37
N ALA A 43 -2.23 -0.92 12.40
CA ALA A 43 -1.75 -1.09 13.78
C ALA A 43 -0.79 -2.28 13.90
N ARG A 44 -1.14 -3.45 13.34
CA ARG A 44 -0.33 -4.68 13.42
C ARG A 44 1.04 -4.54 12.78
N HIS A 45 1.10 -3.86 11.64
CA HIS A 45 2.33 -3.74 10.86
C HIS A 45 3.02 -2.38 11.03
N HIS A 46 2.56 -1.52 11.95
CA HIS A 46 3.12 -0.19 12.22
C HIS A 46 3.26 0.65 10.95
N VAL A 47 2.18 0.73 10.15
CA VAL A 47 2.05 1.59 8.97
C VAL A 47 0.97 2.62 9.25
N ASP A 48 1.18 3.86 8.83
CA ASP A 48 0.16 4.92 8.98
C ASP A 48 -1.15 4.52 8.28
N PRO A 49 -2.29 4.47 9.00
CA PRO A 49 -3.58 4.12 8.41
C PRO A 49 -4.00 5.05 7.27
N SER A 50 -3.58 6.31 7.28
CA SER A 50 -3.87 7.26 6.20
C SER A 50 -3.13 6.89 4.91
N LEU A 51 -1.89 6.38 5.03
CA LEU A 51 -1.15 5.84 3.90
C LEU A 51 -1.83 4.58 3.35
N VAL A 52 -2.24 3.66 4.23
CA VAL A 52 -2.96 2.43 3.82
C VAL A 52 -4.26 2.78 3.10
N ARG A 53 -5.08 3.70 3.63
CA ARG A 53 -6.31 4.17 2.99
C ARG A 53 -6.05 4.76 1.61
N SER A 54 -4.98 5.56 1.47
CA SER A 54 -4.59 6.18 0.20
C SER A 54 -4.19 5.13 -0.84
N VAL A 55 -3.48 4.08 -0.44
CA VAL A 55 -3.15 2.94 -1.30
C VAL A 55 -4.42 2.21 -1.72
N VAL A 56 -5.27 1.79 -0.79
CA VAL A 56 -6.54 1.08 -1.09
C VAL A 56 -7.43 1.91 -2.01
N LYS A 57 -7.49 3.24 -1.80
CA LYS A 57 -8.25 4.15 -2.67
C LYS A 57 -7.77 4.10 -4.12
N VAL A 58 -6.46 4.13 -4.34
CA VAL A 58 -5.88 4.14 -5.70
C VAL A 58 -5.91 2.76 -6.33
N GLU A 59 -5.72 1.69 -5.56
CA GLU A 59 -5.71 0.31 -6.07
C GLU A 59 -7.08 -0.20 -6.49
N SER A 60 -8.09 -0.01 -5.67
CA SER A 60 -9.40 -0.63 -5.88
C SER A 60 -10.59 0.31 -5.73
N ASN A 61 -10.37 1.56 -5.30
CA ASN A 61 -11.43 2.47 -4.86
C ASN A 61 -12.32 1.83 -3.78
N PHE A 62 -11.71 1.11 -2.83
CA PHE A 62 -12.38 0.35 -1.76
C PHE A 62 -13.29 -0.79 -2.24
N ASN A 63 -13.09 -1.29 -3.45
CA ASN A 63 -13.83 -2.46 -3.95
C ASN A 63 -13.10 -3.76 -3.58
N PRO A 64 -13.61 -4.58 -2.63
CA PRO A 64 -12.97 -5.82 -2.24
C PRO A 64 -12.97 -6.89 -3.36
N ASN A 65 -13.87 -6.78 -4.33
CA ASN A 65 -13.98 -7.70 -5.45
C ASN A 65 -13.24 -7.22 -6.72
N ALA A 66 -12.40 -6.18 -6.60
CA ALA A 66 -11.69 -5.65 -7.75
C ALA A 66 -10.71 -6.68 -8.35
N VAL A 67 -10.75 -6.82 -9.66
CA VAL A 67 -9.80 -7.61 -10.43
C VAL A 67 -9.27 -6.78 -11.59
N SER A 68 -7.95 -6.59 -11.67
CA SER A 68 -7.34 -5.84 -12.76
C SER A 68 -7.21 -6.70 -14.03
N ARG A 69 -6.97 -6.03 -15.17
CA ARG A 69 -6.67 -6.74 -16.44
C ARG A 69 -5.42 -7.60 -16.36
N LYS A 70 -4.51 -7.33 -15.43
CA LYS A 70 -3.28 -8.09 -15.18
C LYS A 70 -3.49 -9.22 -14.16
N GLY A 71 -4.70 -9.35 -13.58
CA GLY A 71 -5.05 -10.37 -12.59
C GLY A 71 -4.72 -10.00 -11.14
N ALA A 72 -4.46 -8.73 -10.83
CA ALA A 72 -4.34 -8.27 -9.46
C ALA A 72 -5.72 -8.28 -8.78
N MET A 73 -5.78 -8.63 -7.48
CA MET A 73 -7.01 -8.99 -6.78
C MET A 73 -7.21 -8.21 -5.49
N GLY A 74 -8.45 -7.80 -5.23
CA GLY A 74 -8.94 -7.27 -3.97
C GLY A 74 -8.53 -5.83 -3.69
N LEU A 75 -8.68 -5.41 -2.43
CA LEU A 75 -8.52 -4.03 -1.96
C LEU A 75 -7.15 -3.43 -2.26
N MET A 76 -6.07 -4.18 -2.06
CA MET A 76 -4.69 -3.75 -2.27
C MET A 76 -4.06 -4.37 -3.54
N GLN A 77 -4.88 -4.91 -4.45
CA GLN A 77 -4.49 -5.41 -5.77
C GLN A 77 -3.27 -6.35 -5.74
N LEU A 78 -3.37 -7.40 -4.96
CA LEU A 78 -2.31 -8.39 -4.88
C LEU A 78 -2.28 -9.26 -6.14
N MET A 79 -1.11 -9.37 -6.77
CA MET A 79 -0.91 -10.35 -7.85
C MET A 79 -1.02 -11.79 -7.31
N PRO A 80 -1.51 -12.76 -8.10
CA PRO A 80 -1.65 -14.15 -7.64
C PRO A 80 -0.38 -14.75 -7.04
N SER A 81 0.79 -14.47 -7.62
CA SER A 81 2.09 -14.89 -7.08
C SER A 81 2.38 -14.27 -5.71
N THR A 82 2.09 -12.97 -5.56
CA THR A 82 2.26 -12.24 -4.30
C THR A 82 1.30 -12.76 -3.23
N ALA A 83 0.03 -12.94 -3.58
CA ALA A 83 -0.97 -13.48 -2.66
C ALA A 83 -0.57 -14.89 -2.15
N ARG A 84 -0.04 -15.75 -3.04
CA ARG A 84 0.49 -17.08 -2.65
C ARG A 84 1.68 -16.96 -1.69
N SER A 85 2.66 -16.12 -2.01
CA SER A 85 3.86 -15.95 -1.19
C SER A 85 3.56 -15.35 0.19
N LEU A 86 2.45 -14.62 0.30
CA LEU A 86 1.97 -14.02 1.55
C LEU A 86 0.92 -14.90 2.27
N ASN A 87 0.67 -16.12 1.79
CA ASN A 87 -0.29 -17.08 2.36
C ASN A 87 -1.74 -16.56 2.45
N VAL A 88 -2.16 -15.71 1.51
CA VAL A 88 -3.55 -15.25 1.41
C VAL A 88 -4.43 -16.40 0.94
N ALA A 89 -5.41 -16.80 1.72
CA ALA A 89 -6.35 -17.88 1.34
C ALA A 89 -7.46 -17.35 0.42
N ASN A 90 -8.05 -16.20 0.76
CA ASN A 90 -9.05 -15.52 -0.04
C ASN A 90 -8.62 -14.06 -0.30
N PRO A 91 -8.20 -13.71 -1.53
CA PRO A 91 -7.76 -12.35 -1.85
C PRO A 91 -8.91 -11.33 -1.93
N PHE A 92 -10.16 -11.76 -1.84
CA PHE A 92 -11.35 -10.91 -1.82
C PHE A 92 -11.88 -10.69 -0.39
N ASP A 93 -11.30 -11.34 0.60
CA ASP A 93 -11.56 -11.07 2.00
C ASP A 93 -10.78 -9.82 2.44
N PRO A 94 -11.47 -8.76 2.92
CA PRO A 94 -10.82 -7.51 3.32
C PRO A 94 -9.70 -7.69 4.33
N ALA A 95 -9.92 -8.51 5.36
CA ALA A 95 -8.93 -8.70 6.43
C ALA A 95 -7.66 -9.38 5.89
N GLN A 96 -7.80 -10.43 5.08
CA GLN A 96 -6.65 -11.13 4.52
C GLN A 96 -5.91 -10.31 3.48
N ASN A 97 -6.64 -9.65 2.57
CA ASN A 97 -6.05 -8.86 1.49
C ASN A 97 -5.28 -7.66 2.04
N VAL A 98 -5.92 -6.89 2.94
CA VAL A 98 -5.32 -5.69 3.52
C VAL A 98 -4.15 -6.06 4.43
N ASP A 99 -4.28 -7.08 5.28
CA ASP A 99 -3.17 -7.53 6.14
C ASP A 99 -1.92 -7.91 5.31
N ALA A 100 -2.10 -8.71 4.28
CA ALA A 100 -1.01 -9.12 3.40
C ALA A 100 -0.41 -7.95 2.61
N GLY A 101 -1.25 -7.05 2.08
CA GLY A 101 -0.82 -5.87 1.35
C GLY A 101 -0.05 -4.89 2.22
N VAL A 102 -0.53 -4.62 3.44
CA VAL A 102 0.14 -3.74 4.40
C VAL A 102 1.46 -4.35 4.88
N ARG A 103 1.50 -5.65 5.16
CA ARG A 103 2.74 -6.36 5.48
C ARG A 103 3.76 -6.26 4.34
N HIS A 104 3.33 -6.37 3.09
CA HIS A 104 4.19 -6.18 1.93
C HIS A 104 4.68 -4.73 1.82
N LEU A 105 3.80 -3.75 2.00
CA LEU A 105 4.14 -2.33 2.01
C LEU A 105 5.14 -2.01 3.14
N ARG A 106 4.94 -2.55 4.34
CA ARG A 106 5.87 -2.39 5.48
C ARG A 106 7.27 -2.88 5.12
N LYS A 107 7.38 -4.07 4.54
CA LYS A 107 8.67 -4.61 4.09
C LYS A 107 9.37 -3.70 3.09
N LEU A 108 8.63 -3.07 2.19
CA LEU A 108 9.18 -2.11 1.24
C LEU A 108 9.61 -0.81 1.95
N LEU A 109 8.80 -0.30 2.88
CA LEU A 109 9.17 0.86 3.69
C LEU A 109 10.49 0.60 4.45
N ASP A 110 10.64 -0.56 5.05
CA ASP A 110 11.90 -0.95 5.72
C ASP A 110 13.08 -1.03 4.75
N SER A 111 12.86 -1.61 3.56
CA SER A 111 13.90 -1.77 2.55
C SER A 111 14.37 -0.43 1.96
N TYR A 112 13.54 0.59 1.98
CA TYR A 112 13.85 1.93 1.47
C TYR A 112 14.02 2.99 2.57
N GLY A 113 14.29 2.57 3.81
CA GLY A 113 14.58 3.49 4.93
C GLY A 113 13.44 4.45 5.24
N GLY A 114 12.19 4.01 5.10
CA GLY A 114 10.99 4.83 5.31
C GLY A 114 10.63 5.75 4.14
N ASN A 115 11.35 5.71 3.02
CA ASN A 115 11.03 6.54 1.86
C ASN A 115 9.73 6.06 1.19
N VAL A 116 8.62 6.74 1.49
CA VAL A 116 7.28 6.41 1.01
C VAL A 116 7.23 6.38 -0.53
N ARG A 117 7.83 7.34 -1.23
CA ARG A 117 7.78 7.43 -2.69
C ARG A 117 8.47 6.23 -3.36
N LEU A 118 9.65 5.82 -2.87
CA LEU A 118 10.36 4.65 -3.39
C LEU A 118 9.62 3.35 -3.05
N SER A 119 9.05 3.26 -1.85
CA SER A 119 8.26 2.10 -1.41
C SER A 119 6.99 1.91 -2.26
N LEU A 120 6.28 2.99 -2.55
CA LEU A 120 5.11 2.98 -3.44
C LEU A 120 5.50 2.61 -4.88
N ALA A 121 6.62 3.16 -5.38
CA ALA A 121 7.15 2.81 -6.70
C ALA A 121 7.50 1.31 -6.77
N ALA A 122 8.11 0.76 -5.72
CA ALA A 122 8.44 -0.66 -5.64
C ALA A 122 7.19 -1.54 -5.47
N TYR A 123 6.17 -1.07 -4.76
CA TYR A 123 4.89 -1.75 -4.64
C TYR A 123 4.23 -1.94 -6.02
N ASN A 124 4.19 -0.87 -6.82
CA ASN A 124 3.55 -0.87 -8.15
C ASN A 124 4.41 -1.53 -9.23
N ALA A 125 5.69 -1.17 -9.33
CA ALA A 125 6.57 -1.58 -10.44
C ALA A 125 7.53 -2.73 -10.09
N GLY A 126 7.61 -3.10 -8.80
CA GLY A 126 8.55 -4.06 -8.26
C GLY A 126 9.90 -3.44 -7.89
N ALA A 127 10.52 -3.97 -6.83
CA ALA A 127 11.81 -3.49 -6.30
C ALA A 127 12.95 -3.52 -7.34
N GLY A 128 12.94 -4.52 -8.25
CA GLY A 128 13.91 -4.61 -9.33
C GLY A 128 13.84 -3.44 -10.31
N ALA A 129 12.66 -2.89 -10.58
CA ALA A 129 12.52 -1.72 -11.45
C ALA A 129 13.08 -0.46 -10.77
N VAL A 130 12.80 -0.28 -9.49
CA VAL A 130 13.32 0.84 -8.67
C VAL A 130 14.84 0.78 -8.60
N ALA A 131 15.42 -0.39 -8.37
CA ALA A 131 16.87 -0.58 -8.31
C ALA A 131 17.55 -0.22 -9.64
N ARG A 132 16.99 -0.67 -10.79
CA ARG A 132 17.55 -0.34 -12.12
C ARG A 132 17.44 1.14 -12.48
N SER A 133 16.43 1.83 -11.96
CA SER A 133 16.20 3.26 -12.23
C SER A 133 16.90 4.18 -11.23
N ALA A 134 17.57 3.62 -10.22
CA ALA A 134 18.15 4.36 -9.09
C ALA A 134 17.15 5.35 -8.45
N GLY A 135 15.86 5.03 -8.48
CA GLY A 135 14.78 5.90 -8.01
C GLY A 135 13.40 5.46 -8.52
N VAL A 136 12.43 6.37 -8.52
CA VAL A 136 11.11 6.10 -9.11
C VAL A 136 11.26 5.85 -10.61
N PRO A 137 10.87 4.68 -11.13
CA PRO A 137 11.00 4.37 -12.55
C PRO A 137 10.24 5.37 -13.44
N HIS A 138 10.79 5.67 -14.63
CA HIS A 138 10.17 6.56 -15.61
C HIS A 138 8.97 5.91 -16.33
N PHE A 139 8.26 4.99 -15.67
CA PHE A 139 7.02 4.43 -16.17
C PHE A 139 5.88 5.38 -15.81
N ARG A 140 5.13 5.88 -16.80
CA ARG A 140 4.01 6.80 -16.58
C ARG A 140 3.02 6.25 -15.55
N GLU A 141 2.67 4.95 -15.64
CA GLU A 141 1.78 4.27 -14.68
C GLU A 141 2.31 4.41 -13.25
N THR A 142 3.61 4.14 -13.02
CA THR A 142 4.23 4.19 -11.69
C THR A 142 4.35 5.62 -11.16
N GLN A 143 4.73 6.58 -12.00
CA GLN A 143 4.81 7.99 -11.61
C GLN A 143 3.43 8.55 -11.22
N ASP A 144 2.40 8.24 -12.01
CA ASP A 144 1.02 8.62 -11.70
C ASP A 144 0.51 7.95 -10.42
N TYR A 145 0.84 6.68 -10.20
CA TYR A 145 0.52 5.94 -8.99
C TYR A 145 1.11 6.60 -7.75
N VAL A 146 2.42 6.82 -7.74
CA VAL A 146 3.12 7.48 -6.62
C VAL A 146 2.53 8.87 -6.36
N ARG A 147 2.35 9.68 -7.40
CA ARG A 147 1.78 11.04 -7.28
C ARG A 147 0.37 11.01 -6.66
N LYS A 148 -0.53 10.14 -7.15
CA LYS A 148 -1.90 10.04 -6.65
C LYS A 148 -1.94 9.69 -5.16
N ILE A 149 -1.15 8.69 -4.75
CA ILE A 149 -1.14 8.25 -3.35
C ILE A 149 -0.52 9.32 -2.45
N THR A 150 0.62 9.91 -2.84
CA THR A 150 1.25 10.96 -2.03
C THR A 150 0.36 12.18 -1.88
N ASN A 151 -0.38 12.58 -2.92
CA ASN A 151 -1.34 13.67 -2.82
C ASN A 151 -2.49 13.35 -1.86
N LEU A 152 -3.04 12.14 -1.91
CA LEU A 152 -4.09 11.72 -0.98
C LEU A 152 -3.58 11.63 0.46
N TYR A 153 -2.39 11.08 0.65
CA TYR A 153 -1.77 10.89 1.95
C TYR A 153 -1.43 12.22 2.63
N ASN A 154 -0.93 13.19 1.88
CA ASN A 154 -0.55 14.51 2.40
C ASN A 154 -1.70 15.52 2.42
N GLY A 155 -2.95 15.10 2.19
CA GLY A 155 -4.09 16.00 2.12
C GLY A 155 -3.99 17.05 1.01
N GLY A 156 -3.25 16.75 -0.07
CA GLY A 156 -3.03 17.68 -1.21
C GLY A 156 -1.92 18.70 -0.98
N SER A 157 -1.26 18.69 0.18
CA SER A 157 -0.07 19.52 0.43
C SER A 157 1.18 18.87 -0.18
N GLU A 158 2.11 19.67 -0.71
CA GLU A 158 3.41 19.19 -1.19
C GLU A 158 4.16 18.43 -0.06
N PRO A 159 4.77 17.29 -0.35
CA PRO A 159 5.42 16.49 0.66
C PRO A 159 6.68 17.18 1.17
N GLY A 160 6.61 17.73 2.37
CA GLY A 160 7.81 17.93 3.18
C GLY A 160 8.48 16.58 3.50
N PRO A 161 9.75 16.56 3.91
CA PRO A 161 10.42 15.34 4.31
C PRO A 161 9.74 14.75 5.55
N HIS A 162 8.82 13.78 5.33
CA HIS A 162 8.24 13.02 6.44
C HIS A 162 9.29 12.04 6.97
N ILE A 163 9.92 12.42 8.05
CA ILE A 163 10.65 11.49 8.90
C ILE A 163 9.59 10.67 9.64
N PHE A 164 9.54 9.37 9.42
CA PHE A 164 8.75 8.46 10.24
C PHE A 164 9.26 8.55 11.68
N GLY A 165 8.61 9.36 12.51
CA GLY A 165 8.81 9.39 13.94
C GLY A 165 8.24 8.13 14.57
N SER A 166 9.01 7.45 15.40
CA SER A 166 8.52 6.49 16.36
C SER A 166 7.39 7.11 17.18
N PRO A 167 6.39 6.33 17.67
CA PRO A 167 5.33 6.88 18.51
C PRO A 167 5.96 7.52 19.76
N GLY A 168 5.85 8.84 19.89
CA GLY A 168 6.33 9.58 21.04
C GLY A 168 7.26 10.77 20.76
N HIS A 169 7.47 11.15 19.51
CA HIS A 169 8.23 12.39 19.23
C HIS A 169 7.27 13.53 18.94
N GLU A 170 7.27 14.53 19.79
CA GLU A 170 6.63 15.82 19.55
C GLU A 170 7.27 16.54 18.34
N PRO A 171 6.50 17.40 17.64
CA PRO A 171 7.02 18.11 16.48
C PRO A 171 8.19 19.01 16.88
N VAL A 172 9.30 18.88 16.18
CA VAL A 172 10.48 19.71 16.36
C VAL A 172 10.22 21.07 15.74
N HIS A 173 10.21 22.14 16.53
CA HIS A 173 10.14 23.50 16.05
C HIS A 173 11.53 24.01 15.62
N MET A 174 11.61 24.54 14.41
CA MET A 174 12.82 25.19 13.90
C MET A 174 12.58 26.67 13.70
N GLU A 175 13.33 27.51 14.40
CA GLU A 175 13.24 28.96 14.30
C GLU A 175 14.62 29.55 13.97
N ARG A 176 14.67 30.59 13.13
CA ARG A 176 15.90 31.33 12.84
C ARG A 176 15.83 32.69 13.47
N ASP A 177 16.88 33.05 14.22
CA ASP A 177 17.02 34.39 14.73
C ASP A 177 17.41 35.44 13.63
N ALA A 178 17.39 36.71 13.97
CA ALA A 178 17.73 37.79 13.06
C ALA A 178 19.20 37.75 12.56
N ARG A 179 20.04 36.90 13.13
CA ARG A 179 21.45 36.66 12.75
C ARG A 179 21.63 35.43 11.91
N GLY A 180 20.50 34.70 11.59
CA GLY A 180 20.51 33.49 10.75
C GLY A 180 20.86 32.21 11.49
N VAL A 181 20.98 32.24 12.81
CA VAL A 181 21.26 31.04 13.64
C VAL A 181 19.98 30.23 13.76
N LEU A 182 20.08 28.93 13.47
CA LEU A 182 18.97 27.98 13.53
C LEU A 182 18.85 27.40 14.94
N TYR A 183 17.69 27.60 15.57
CA TYR A 183 17.32 26.95 16.84
C TYR A 183 16.39 25.79 16.56
N ILE A 184 16.68 24.65 17.20
CA ILE A 184 15.87 23.43 17.12
C ILE A 184 15.45 23.12 18.56
N SER A 185 14.13 23.14 18.82
CA SER A 185 13.57 22.79 20.13
C SER A 185 12.36 21.87 19.98
N ASN A 186 12.17 20.98 20.96
CA ASN A 186 11.00 20.10 21.11
C ASN A 186 10.27 20.37 22.44
N THR A 187 10.43 21.58 23.01
CA THR A 187 9.67 22.05 24.18
C THR A 187 9.12 23.42 23.89
N GLU A 188 7.87 23.65 24.36
CA GLU A 188 7.33 25.00 24.52
C GLU A 188 8.15 25.83 25.50
#